data_7163acc641f494aa8af64a982d2edbb7
#
_entry.id   7163acc641f494aa8af64a982d2edbb7
#
_cell.length_a   1.000
_cell.length_b   1.000
_cell.length_c   1.000
_cell.angle_alpha   90.00
_cell.angle_beta   90.00
_cell.angle_gamma   90.00
#
_symmetry.space_group_name_H-M   'P 1'
#
loop_
_entity.id
_entity.type
_entity.pdbx_description
1 polymer ?
#
loop_
_entity_poly.entity_id
_entity_poly.type
_entity_poly.pdbx_seq_one_letter_code
_entity_poly.pdbx_strand_id
1 'polypeptide(L)'
;MFKEIPLFDEIENNSVINGDSIELIKKVPTQSAHLILSDIPYGIGADDWDVLHKNSNNAYLGSSPAQKSAGAIFKKRGKPINGWSDADRKIPLEYQQWCEEWASEWYRTLKPGASAIVFAGRRFSHRCICAMENAGFNLRDIIAWMRTKAPHRAQRLSCVYERRGDKYNTEKWNGWRVGNLQPTFEPILWFSKPYRMGGTIADNALLHGVGAYNQDAFIARNGKPENVISAGFASREGGLHPTQKPISLMKTLIELTTQEGQLVIDPFSGSGSTLVAAKELGRNYIGFELNPAYVEISKKRLDIK
;
A
#
# COMPACT_ATOMS: atom_id res chain seq x y z
N MET A 1 -13.44 24.25 -40.35
CA MET A 1 -13.81 22.86 -40.00
C MET A 1 -12.87 22.47 -38.89
N PHE A 2 -13.26 22.74 -37.63
CA PHE A 2 -12.48 22.37 -36.44
C PHE A 2 -12.68 20.87 -36.24
N LYS A 3 -11.61 20.07 -36.31
CA LYS A 3 -11.64 18.69 -35.88
C LYS A 3 -11.86 18.69 -34.38
N GLU A 4 -13.00 18.18 -33.94
CA GLU A 4 -13.22 17.84 -32.54
C GLU A 4 -12.12 16.89 -32.09
N ILE A 5 -11.36 17.31 -31.10
CA ILE A 5 -10.44 16.44 -30.37
C ILE A 5 -11.38 15.46 -29.63
N PRO A 6 -11.22 14.14 -29.77
CA PRO A 6 -12.07 13.19 -29.06
C PRO A 6 -12.00 13.51 -27.56
N LEU A 7 -13.17 13.73 -26.94
CA LEU A 7 -13.29 13.71 -25.50
C LEU A 7 -12.62 12.44 -24.99
N PHE A 8 -11.77 12.60 -23.99
CA PHE A 8 -11.12 11.50 -23.30
C PHE A 8 -12.19 10.48 -22.92
N ASP A 9 -11.98 9.20 -23.26
CA ASP A 9 -12.84 8.12 -22.81
C ASP A 9 -12.90 8.19 -21.28
N GLU A 10 -14.09 8.54 -20.75
CA GLU A 10 -14.30 8.56 -19.30
C GLU A 10 -14.14 7.12 -18.79
N ILE A 11 -13.38 6.99 -17.70
CA ILE A 11 -13.18 5.68 -17.08
C ILE A 11 -14.53 5.21 -16.50
N GLU A 12 -15.03 4.09 -17.01
CA GLU A 12 -16.28 3.50 -16.51
C GLU A 12 -16.12 2.94 -15.09
N ASN A 13 -17.13 3.13 -14.27
CA ASN A 13 -17.23 2.47 -12.98
C ASN A 13 -17.25 0.93 -13.13
N ASN A 14 -16.82 0.24 -12.09
CA ASN A 14 -16.79 -1.23 -12.02
C ASN A 14 -15.82 -1.85 -13.03
N SER A 15 -14.68 -1.20 -13.22
CA SER A 15 -13.64 -1.60 -14.16
C SER A 15 -12.29 -1.86 -13.52
N VAL A 16 -11.48 -2.68 -14.21
CA VAL A 16 -10.04 -2.89 -13.92
C VAL A 16 -9.28 -2.59 -15.20
N ILE A 17 -8.37 -1.63 -15.13
CA ILE A 17 -7.65 -1.09 -16.29
C ILE A 17 -6.18 -1.44 -16.18
N ASN A 18 -5.62 -1.98 -17.26
CA ASN A 18 -4.18 -2.22 -17.35
C ASN A 18 -3.44 -0.95 -17.73
N GLY A 19 -2.44 -0.59 -16.94
CA GLY A 19 -1.55 0.54 -17.24
C GLY A 19 -0.93 1.16 -15.99
N ASP A 20 -0.14 2.19 -16.22
CA ASP A 20 0.50 2.95 -15.16
C ASP A 20 -0.56 3.78 -14.39
N SER A 21 -0.66 3.54 -13.11
CA SER A 21 -1.62 4.21 -12.23
C SER A 21 -1.41 5.72 -12.16
N ILE A 22 -0.17 6.21 -12.28
CA ILE A 22 0.17 7.64 -12.28
C ILE A 22 -0.46 8.35 -13.49
N GLU A 23 -0.48 7.68 -14.64
CA GLU A 23 -1.09 8.22 -15.84
C GLU A 23 -2.62 7.99 -15.90
N LEU A 24 -3.07 6.83 -15.43
CA LEU A 24 -4.50 6.49 -15.47
C LEU A 24 -5.33 7.34 -14.50
N ILE A 25 -4.83 7.64 -13.32
CA ILE A 25 -5.54 8.44 -12.31
C ILE A 25 -5.86 9.87 -12.83
N LYS A 26 -5.04 10.41 -13.74
CA LYS A 26 -5.28 11.72 -14.37
C LYS A 26 -6.57 11.77 -15.19
N LYS A 27 -7.04 10.61 -15.67
CA LYS A 27 -8.28 10.48 -16.44
C LYS A 27 -9.53 10.40 -15.56
N VAL A 28 -9.37 10.18 -14.27
CA VAL A 28 -10.49 10.15 -13.32
C VAL A 28 -10.99 11.59 -13.06
N PRO A 29 -12.31 11.85 -13.11
CA PRO A 29 -12.85 13.16 -12.89
C PRO A 29 -12.50 13.73 -11.50
N THR A 30 -12.31 15.04 -11.43
CA THR A 30 -12.05 15.75 -10.16
C THR A 30 -13.21 15.58 -9.20
N GLN A 31 -12.92 15.32 -7.92
CA GLN A 31 -13.90 15.18 -6.84
C GLN A 31 -15.00 14.13 -7.12
N SER A 32 -14.64 13.02 -7.76
CA SER A 32 -15.55 11.93 -8.07
C SER A 32 -15.49 10.77 -7.07
N ALA A 33 -14.31 10.51 -6.49
CA ALA A 33 -14.08 9.38 -5.59
C ALA A 33 -14.48 9.68 -4.14
N HIS A 34 -15.02 8.66 -3.47
CA HIS A 34 -15.42 8.69 -2.07
C HIS A 34 -14.37 8.07 -1.15
N LEU A 35 -13.57 7.15 -1.67
CA LEU A 35 -12.46 6.51 -0.99
C LEU A 35 -11.38 6.14 -2.00
N ILE A 36 -10.13 6.39 -1.66
CA ILE A 36 -8.98 5.68 -2.24
C ILE A 36 -8.47 4.71 -1.18
N LEU A 37 -8.44 3.41 -1.50
CA LEU A 37 -7.94 2.35 -0.63
C LEU A 37 -6.93 1.51 -1.40
N SER A 38 -5.66 1.59 -1.04
CA SER A 38 -4.60 0.99 -1.84
C SER A 38 -3.45 0.41 -1.03
N ASP A 39 -2.94 -0.72 -1.50
CA ASP A 39 -1.70 -1.33 -1.05
C ASP A 39 -0.56 -0.90 -1.98
N ILE A 40 0.05 0.25 -1.68
CA ILE A 40 1.07 0.83 -2.54
C ILE A 40 2.37 0.03 -2.53
N PRO A 41 3.19 0.07 -3.60
CA PRO A 41 4.56 -0.45 -3.58
C PRO A 41 5.38 0.09 -2.39
N TYR A 42 6.14 -0.80 -1.72
CA TYR A 42 6.82 -0.46 -0.46
C TYR A 42 8.23 0.12 -0.63
N GLY A 43 8.75 0.17 -1.85
CA GLY A 43 10.09 0.68 -2.14
C GLY A 43 11.23 -0.16 -1.55
N ILE A 44 11.00 -1.45 -1.35
CA ILE A 44 12.00 -2.38 -0.80
C ILE A 44 12.69 -3.22 -1.88
N GLY A 45 12.34 -2.99 -3.15
CA GLY A 45 12.86 -3.73 -4.30
C GLY A 45 12.54 -5.21 -4.22
N ALA A 46 11.31 -5.54 -3.84
CA ALA A 46 10.90 -6.93 -3.67
C ALA A 46 10.76 -7.66 -5.01
N ASP A 47 10.29 -6.98 -6.05
CA ASP A 47 10.10 -7.51 -7.40
C ASP A 47 9.98 -6.35 -8.41
N ASP A 48 9.70 -6.64 -9.67
CA ASP A 48 9.57 -5.66 -10.77
C ASP A 48 8.34 -4.73 -10.61
N TRP A 49 7.38 -5.09 -9.76
CA TRP A 49 6.20 -4.27 -9.42
C TRP A 49 6.47 -3.25 -8.28
N ASP A 50 7.57 -3.39 -7.55
CA ASP A 50 7.93 -2.46 -6.47
C ASP A 50 8.71 -1.26 -7.02
N VAL A 51 8.76 -0.15 -6.28
CA VAL A 51 9.53 1.03 -6.67
C VAL A 51 11.00 0.67 -6.79
N LEU A 52 11.54 0.79 -8.00
CA LEU A 52 12.93 0.50 -8.29
C LEU A 52 13.77 1.76 -8.09
N HIS A 53 14.61 1.74 -7.08
CA HIS A 53 15.63 2.77 -6.91
C HIS A 53 16.72 2.59 -7.98
N LYS A 54 17.12 3.67 -8.64
CA LYS A 54 18.19 3.71 -9.67
C LYS A 54 19.59 3.37 -9.11
N ASN A 55 19.68 3.01 -7.87
CA ASN A 55 20.90 2.70 -7.18
C ASN A 55 21.35 1.28 -7.59
N SER A 56 22.46 1.21 -8.31
CA SER A 56 23.21 -0.03 -8.52
C SER A 56 23.89 -0.40 -7.21
N ASN A 57 23.19 -1.06 -6.31
CA ASN A 57 23.68 -1.34 -4.98
C ASN A 57 24.97 -2.18 -5.01
N ASN A 58 26.13 -1.51 -5.13
CA ASN A 58 27.46 -2.13 -5.16
C ASN A 58 27.77 -2.94 -3.89
N ALA A 59 26.99 -2.77 -2.81
CA ALA A 59 27.08 -3.60 -1.62
C ALA A 59 26.86 -5.11 -1.87
N TYR A 60 26.26 -5.47 -3.00
CA TYR A 60 26.07 -6.85 -3.42
C TYR A 60 27.21 -7.40 -4.29
N LEU A 61 28.18 -6.60 -4.65
CA LEU A 61 29.36 -7.03 -5.43
C LEU A 61 30.46 -7.70 -4.58
N GLY A 62 30.21 -7.90 -3.29
CA GLY A 62 31.15 -8.54 -2.40
C GLY A 62 31.35 -10.04 -2.67
N SER A 63 32.49 -10.56 -2.21
CA SER A 63 32.91 -11.96 -2.42
C SER A 63 32.36 -12.97 -1.43
N SER A 64 31.60 -12.53 -0.40
CA SER A 64 31.06 -13.44 0.63
C SER A 64 30.07 -14.44 0.03
N PRO A 65 29.96 -15.66 0.60
CA PRO A 65 28.98 -16.65 0.14
C PRO A 65 27.54 -16.13 0.14
N ALA A 66 27.17 -15.32 1.13
CA ALA A 66 25.84 -14.71 1.23
C ALA A 66 25.58 -13.69 0.11
N GLN A 67 26.60 -12.94 -0.31
CA GLN A 67 26.51 -12.00 -1.41
C GLN A 67 26.48 -12.69 -2.79
N LYS A 68 27.22 -13.80 -2.93
CA LYS A 68 27.18 -14.61 -4.15
C LYS A 68 25.87 -15.36 -4.33
N SER A 69 25.28 -15.84 -3.23
CA SER A 69 24.02 -16.58 -3.23
C SER A 69 22.77 -15.67 -3.18
N ALA A 70 22.95 -14.37 -2.95
CA ALA A 70 21.87 -13.41 -3.02
C ALA A 70 21.34 -13.38 -4.46
N GLY A 71 20.17 -13.96 -4.70
CA GLY A 71 19.51 -13.96 -6.00
C GLY A 71 19.27 -12.55 -6.54
N ALA A 72 18.79 -12.43 -7.77
CA ALA A 72 18.54 -11.17 -8.47
C ALA A 72 17.65 -10.20 -7.67
N ILE A 73 16.70 -10.73 -6.89
CA ILE A 73 15.82 -9.99 -5.98
C ILE A 73 16.61 -9.11 -4.99
N PHE A 74 17.72 -9.60 -4.47
CA PHE A 74 18.52 -8.85 -3.50
C PHE A 74 19.41 -7.79 -4.16
N LYS A 75 19.73 -7.92 -5.45
CA LYS A 75 20.58 -6.98 -6.19
C LYS A 75 19.86 -5.68 -6.56
N LYS A 76 18.52 -5.70 -6.62
CA LYS A 76 17.67 -4.53 -6.93
C LYS A 76 17.15 -3.79 -5.71
N ARG A 77 17.55 -4.19 -4.50
CA ARG A 77 16.98 -3.63 -3.27
C ARG A 77 17.53 -2.27 -2.91
N GLY A 78 16.64 -1.39 -2.51
CA GLY A 78 16.97 -0.17 -1.80
C GLY A 78 17.38 -0.37 -0.32
N LYS A 79 17.93 -1.54 0.07
CA LYS A 79 18.40 -1.80 1.43
C LYS A 79 19.89 -2.15 1.41
N PRO A 80 20.74 -1.35 2.05
CA PRO A 80 22.18 -1.62 2.10
C PRO A 80 22.48 -2.90 2.88
N ILE A 81 23.45 -3.68 2.41
CA ILE A 81 23.96 -4.86 3.13
C ILE A 81 25.20 -4.50 3.94
N ASN A 82 26.12 -3.73 3.39
CA ASN A 82 27.42 -3.43 3.96
C ASN A 82 27.59 -1.94 4.29
N GLY A 83 26.59 -1.32 4.90
CA GLY A 83 26.63 0.08 5.26
C GLY A 83 25.84 0.97 4.30
N TRP A 84 25.97 2.30 4.44
CA TRP A 84 25.23 3.29 3.73
C TRP A 84 26.14 4.04 2.76
N SER A 85 26.00 3.77 1.46
CA SER A 85 26.55 4.61 0.40
C SER A 85 25.75 5.90 0.25
N ASP A 86 26.27 6.88 -0.48
CA ASP A 86 25.52 8.10 -0.78
C ASP A 86 24.26 7.83 -1.62
N ALA A 87 24.29 6.81 -2.48
CA ALA A 87 23.12 6.33 -3.20
C ALA A 87 22.07 5.76 -2.23
N ASP A 88 22.48 4.92 -1.25
CA ASP A 88 21.56 4.36 -0.26
C ASP A 88 20.88 5.44 0.60
N ARG A 89 21.59 6.53 0.90
CA ARG A 89 21.02 7.67 1.66
C ARG A 89 19.92 8.40 0.91
N LYS A 90 19.93 8.37 -0.41
CA LYS A 90 18.91 9.01 -1.26
C LYS A 90 17.62 8.21 -1.35
N ILE A 91 17.66 6.88 -1.17
CA ILE A 91 16.50 5.98 -1.31
C ILE A 91 15.24 6.47 -0.57
N PRO A 92 15.30 6.91 0.70
CA PRO A 92 14.10 7.39 1.39
C PRO A 92 13.49 8.64 0.74
N LEU A 93 14.31 9.53 0.19
CA LEU A 93 13.85 10.73 -0.52
C LEU A 93 13.31 10.39 -1.91
N GLU A 94 13.94 9.49 -2.65
CA GLU A 94 13.45 8.99 -3.93
C GLU A 94 12.08 8.33 -3.77
N TYR A 95 11.87 7.56 -2.69
CA TYR A 95 10.57 6.98 -2.38
C TYR A 95 9.51 8.06 -2.09
N GLN A 96 9.86 9.10 -1.35
CA GLN A 96 8.96 10.23 -1.10
C GLN A 96 8.59 10.95 -2.39
N GLN A 97 9.57 11.23 -3.26
CA GLN A 97 9.34 11.87 -4.56
C GLN A 97 8.39 11.04 -5.42
N TRP A 98 8.59 9.72 -5.47
CA TRP A 98 7.67 8.82 -6.15
C TRP A 98 6.24 8.89 -5.55
N CYS A 99 6.11 8.96 -4.24
CA CYS A 99 4.79 9.15 -3.62
C CYS A 99 4.15 10.50 -4.01
N GLU A 100 4.94 11.56 -4.13
CA GLU A 100 4.47 12.90 -4.52
C GLU A 100 3.93 12.93 -5.96
N GLU A 101 4.44 12.07 -6.87
CA GLU A 101 3.99 11.98 -8.27
C GLU A 101 2.49 11.62 -8.38
N TRP A 102 1.97 10.78 -7.49
CA TRP A 102 0.57 10.36 -7.51
C TRP A 102 -0.30 11.02 -6.42
N ALA A 103 0.29 11.50 -5.33
CA ALA A 103 -0.47 12.03 -4.20
C ALA A 103 -1.34 13.25 -4.56
N SER A 104 -0.84 14.16 -5.40
CA SER A 104 -1.57 15.34 -5.87
C SER A 104 -2.81 14.95 -6.70
N GLU A 105 -2.70 13.92 -7.54
CA GLU A 105 -3.80 13.42 -8.34
C GLU A 105 -4.85 12.69 -7.48
N TRP A 106 -4.42 11.96 -6.46
CA TRP A 106 -5.34 11.38 -5.48
C TRP A 106 -6.12 12.47 -4.75
N TYR A 107 -5.42 13.56 -4.35
CA TYR A 107 -6.05 14.70 -3.73
C TYR A 107 -7.09 15.34 -4.66
N ARG A 108 -6.76 15.56 -5.94
CA ARG A 108 -7.68 16.10 -6.94
C ARG A 108 -8.93 15.22 -7.08
N THR A 109 -8.74 13.92 -7.18
CA THR A 109 -9.79 12.94 -7.49
C THR A 109 -10.78 12.73 -6.34
N LEU A 110 -10.33 12.80 -5.10
CA LEU A 110 -11.19 12.64 -3.92
C LEU A 110 -12.13 13.83 -3.71
N LYS A 111 -13.35 13.54 -3.26
CA LYS A 111 -14.28 14.56 -2.78
C LYS A 111 -13.75 15.26 -1.53
N PRO A 112 -14.12 16.52 -1.27
CA PRO A 112 -13.80 17.18 0.00
C PRO A 112 -14.28 16.36 1.19
N GLY A 113 -13.43 16.15 2.20
CA GLY A 113 -13.72 15.32 3.36
C GLY A 113 -13.52 13.82 3.16
N ALA A 114 -13.33 13.35 1.92
CA ALA A 114 -13.12 11.91 1.63
C ALA A 114 -11.80 11.39 2.18
N SER A 115 -11.73 10.08 2.34
CA SER A 115 -10.57 9.38 2.90
C SER A 115 -9.65 8.82 1.83
N ALA A 116 -8.34 8.84 2.10
CA ALA A 116 -7.35 7.97 1.48
C ALA A 116 -6.79 7.04 2.55
N ILE A 117 -6.88 5.72 2.33
CA ILE A 117 -6.38 4.70 3.25
C ILE A 117 -5.30 3.91 2.53
N VAL A 118 -4.09 3.93 3.07
CA VAL A 118 -2.89 3.46 2.38
C VAL A 118 -2.16 2.42 3.22
N PHE A 119 -1.98 1.23 2.69
CA PHE A 119 -1.01 0.30 3.26
C PHE A 119 0.38 0.71 2.83
N ALA A 120 1.22 1.07 3.78
CA ALA A 120 2.59 1.48 3.54
C ALA A 120 3.57 0.60 4.30
N GLY A 121 4.68 0.28 3.65
CA GLY A 121 5.73 -0.52 4.27
C GLY A 121 6.30 0.18 5.52
N ARG A 122 6.49 -0.54 6.62
CA ARG A 122 7.00 -0.01 7.91
C ARG A 122 8.29 0.80 7.79
N ARG A 123 9.08 0.57 6.75
CA ARG A 123 10.34 1.28 6.54
C ARG A 123 10.13 2.71 6.05
N PHE A 124 9.17 2.91 5.13
CA PHE A 124 8.98 4.18 4.44
C PHE A 124 7.62 4.83 4.68
N SER A 125 6.81 4.30 5.59
CA SER A 125 5.51 4.89 5.95
C SER A 125 5.61 6.39 6.26
N HIS A 126 6.65 6.81 7.00
CA HIS A 126 6.90 8.22 7.30
C HIS A 126 7.16 9.07 6.04
N ARG A 127 7.74 8.50 4.98
CA ARG A 127 7.96 9.20 3.69
C ARG A 127 6.68 9.34 2.89
N CYS A 128 5.84 8.30 2.93
CA CYS A 128 4.50 8.38 2.36
C CYS A 128 3.65 9.43 3.08
N ILE A 129 3.72 9.51 4.43
CA ILE A 129 3.02 10.54 5.21
C ILE A 129 3.46 11.93 4.75
N CYS A 130 4.77 12.21 4.70
CA CYS A 130 5.26 13.52 4.24
C CYS A 130 4.77 13.86 2.82
N ALA A 131 4.79 12.91 1.89
CA ALA A 131 4.33 13.13 0.52
C ALA A 131 2.83 13.44 0.45
N MET A 132 2.02 12.72 1.22
CA MET A 132 0.57 12.95 1.29
C MET A 132 0.24 14.31 1.92
N GLU A 133 0.92 14.68 3.00
CA GLU A 133 0.75 16.01 3.63
C GLU A 133 1.23 17.13 2.72
N ASN A 134 2.33 16.96 1.98
CA ASN A 134 2.79 17.92 0.95
C ASN A 134 1.73 18.12 -0.16
N ALA A 135 0.97 17.08 -0.50
CA ALA A 135 -0.13 17.16 -1.46
C ALA A 135 -1.41 17.79 -0.88
N GLY A 136 -1.45 18.09 0.43
CA GLY A 136 -2.55 18.76 1.10
C GLY A 136 -3.48 17.86 1.92
N PHE A 137 -3.18 16.58 2.04
CA PHE A 137 -3.91 15.68 2.93
C PHE A 137 -3.61 15.95 4.40
N ASN A 138 -4.54 15.56 5.26
CA ASN A 138 -4.37 15.55 6.70
C ASN A 138 -4.28 14.10 7.19
N LEU A 139 -3.18 13.72 7.85
CA LEU A 139 -3.08 12.42 8.50
C LEU A 139 -4.07 12.36 9.66
N ARG A 140 -5.00 11.42 9.60
CA ARG A 140 -6.08 11.28 10.56
C ARG A 140 -5.75 10.28 11.67
N ASP A 141 -5.23 9.11 11.26
CA ASP A 141 -4.82 8.04 12.19
C ASP A 141 -3.84 7.08 11.51
N ILE A 142 -3.17 6.28 12.33
CA ILE A 142 -2.38 5.13 11.90
C ILE A 142 -2.99 3.88 12.51
N ILE A 143 -3.59 3.04 11.68
CA ILE A 143 -4.23 1.79 12.10
C ILE A 143 -3.19 0.67 12.04
N ALA A 144 -3.07 -0.13 13.09
CA ALA A 144 -2.21 -1.30 13.12
C ALA A 144 -2.97 -2.55 12.67
N TRP A 145 -2.65 -3.07 11.50
CA TRP A 145 -3.14 -4.39 11.10
C TRP A 145 -2.24 -5.48 11.68
N MET A 146 -2.78 -6.27 12.63
CA MET A 146 -2.08 -7.35 13.30
C MET A 146 -2.07 -8.62 12.44
N ARG A 147 -0.87 -9.12 12.13
CA ARG A 147 -0.70 -10.34 11.34
C ARG A 147 -0.60 -11.54 12.26
N THR A 148 -1.47 -12.52 12.09
CA THR A 148 -1.49 -13.74 12.89
C THR A 148 -0.27 -14.63 12.70
N LYS A 149 0.38 -14.56 11.53
CA LYS A 149 1.58 -15.32 11.20
C LYS A 149 2.57 -14.44 10.46
N ALA A 150 3.72 -14.20 11.07
CA ALA A 150 4.81 -13.47 10.44
C ALA A 150 6.15 -14.20 10.70
N PRO A 151 6.97 -14.46 9.68
CA PRO A 151 8.25 -15.13 9.87
C PRO A 151 9.27 -14.22 10.55
N HIS A 152 9.98 -14.74 11.56
CA HIS A 152 11.13 -14.05 12.16
C HIS A 152 12.39 -14.36 11.36
N ARG A 153 12.80 -13.43 10.50
CA ARG A 153 13.92 -13.61 9.57
C ARG A 153 15.26 -13.06 10.08
N ALA A 154 15.33 -12.57 11.32
CA ALA A 154 16.55 -12.07 11.91
C ALA A 154 17.58 -13.21 12.13
N GLN A 155 18.80 -13.03 11.62
CA GLN A 155 19.85 -14.03 11.68
C GLN A 155 20.45 -14.10 13.09
N ARG A 156 20.63 -15.31 13.63
CA ARG A 156 21.33 -15.54 14.90
C ARG A 156 22.84 -15.36 14.71
N LEU A 157 23.46 -14.50 15.52
CA LEU A 157 24.91 -14.29 15.46
C LEU A 157 25.70 -15.54 15.87
N SER A 158 25.25 -16.28 16.88
CA SER A 158 25.85 -17.56 17.27
C SER A 158 25.99 -18.52 16.09
N CYS A 159 24.94 -18.69 15.27
CA CYS A 159 24.99 -19.55 14.09
C CYS A 159 25.99 -19.06 13.02
N VAL A 160 26.24 -17.75 12.95
CA VAL A 160 27.24 -17.18 12.03
C VAL A 160 28.65 -17.54 12.50
N TYR A 161 28.93 -17.38 13.79
CA TYR A 161 30.24 -17.68 14.37
C TYR A 161 30.51 -19.19 14.42
N GLU A 162 29.50 -20.01 14.72
CA GLU A 162 29.59 -21.47 14.65
C GLU A 162 30.05 -21.95 13.27
N ARG A 163 29.46 -21.43 12.18
CA ARG A 163 29.88 -21.76 10.80
C ARG A 163 31.29 -21.29 10.47
N ARG A 164 31.85 -20.36 11.23
CA ARG A 164 33.23 -19.86 11.11
C ARG A 164 34.21 -20.63 12.00
N GLY A 165 33.72 -21.56 12.82
CA GLY A 165 34.53 -22.30 13.79
C GLY A 165 34.94 -21.50 15.03
N ASP A 166 34.35 -20.33 15.23
CA ASP A 166 34.69 -19.42 16.34
C ASP A 166 33.82 -19.72 17.57
N LYS A 167 34.28 -20.66 18.39
CA LYS A 167 33.55 -21.12 19.58
C LYS A 167 33.34 -19.99 20.61
N TYR A 168 34.36 -19.14 20.82
CA TYR A 168 34.28 -18.07 21.77
C TYR A 168 33.15 -17.08 21.41
N ASN A 169 33.12 -16.60 20.19
CA ASN A 169 32.09 -15.69 19.74
C ASN A 169 30.73 -16.38 19.59
N THR A 170 30.67 -17.68 19.32
CA THR A 170 29.41 -18.44 19.32
C THR A 170 28.73 -18.39 20.68
N GLU A 171 29.46 -18.58 21.76
CA GLU A 171 28.94 -18.50 23.13
C GLU A 171 28.65 -17.05 23.54
N LYS A 172 29.58 -16.13 23.32
CA LYS A 172 29.46 -14.70 23.66
C LYS A 172 28.23 -14.06 23.04
N TRP A 173 27.90 -14.38 21.79
CA TRP A 173 26.78 -13.81 21.03
C TRP A 173 25.55 -14.72 21.00
N ASN A 174 25.45 -15.68 21.92
CA ASN A 174 24.24 -16.48 22.05
C ASN A 174 23.05 -15.60 22.47
N GLY A 175 21.89 -15.84 21.84
CA GLY A 175 20.70 -15.01 22.03
C GLY A 175 20.63 -13.73 21.18
N TRP A 176 21.75 -13.28 20.61
CA TRP A 176 21.80 -12.08 19.78
C TRP A 176 21.44 -12.36 18.30
N ARG A 177 20.75 -11.39 17.71
CA ARG A 177 20.32 -11.48 16.30
C ARG A 177 20.65 -10.20 15.52
N VAL A 178 20.87 -10.36 14.22
CA VAL A 178 21.05 -9.25 13.26
C VAL A 178 19.78 -9.13 12.43
N GLY A 179 19.26 -7.92 12.33
CA GLY A 179 18.05 -7.61 11.59
C GLY A 179 16.95 -6.99 12.45
N ASN A 180 15.72 -7.12 12.03
CA ASN A 180 14.57 -6.51 12.70
C ASN A 180 13.85 -7.53 13.61
N LEU A 181 13.04 -7.01 14.53
CA LEU A 181 12.07 -7.82 15.27
C LEU A 181 11.09 -8.49 14.30
N GLN A 182 10.38 -9.50 14.79
CA GLN A 182 9.34 -10.18 14.03
C GLN A 182 8.25 -9.17 13.62
N PRO A 183 7.90 -9.07 12.34
CA PRO A 183 6.95 -8.07 11.84
C PRO A 183 5.50 -8.50 12.09
N THR A 184 4.99 -8.27 13.28
CA THR A 184 3.64 -8.70 13.71
C THR A 184 2.54 -7.73 13.32
N PHE A 185 2.87 -6.50 12.91
CA PHE A 185 1.89 -5.54 12.43
C PHE A 185 2.32 -4.89 11.11
N GLU A 186 1.36 -4.39 10.38
CA GLU A 186 1.52 -3.57 9.18
C GLU A 186 0.76 -2.24 9.36
N PRO A 187 1.40 -1.08 9.16
CA PRO A 187 0.73 0.21 9.32
C PRO A 187 -0.22 0.46 8.14
N ILE A 188 -1.41 0.92 8.46
CA ILE A 188 -2.40 1.44 7.52
C ILE A 188 -2.54 2.91 7.84
N LEU A 189 -2.18 3.76 6.89
CA LEU A 189 -2.22 5.21 7.03
C LEU A 189 -3.59 5.71 6.60
N TRP A 190 -4.30 6.38 7.48
CA TRP A 190 -5.61 6.96 7.19
C TRP A 190 -5.51 8.46 7.07
N PHE A 191 -5.70 8.96 5.86
CA PHE A 191 -5.73 10.40 5.54
C PHE A 191 -7.14 10.87 5.24
N SER A 192 -7.35 12.17 5.38
CA SER A 192 -8.55 12.85 4.89
C SER A 192 -8.16 14.02 4.00
N LYS A 193 -8.94 14.25 2.93
CA LYS A 193 -8.88 15.48 2.18
C LYS A 193 -9.60 16.56 2.99
N PRO A 194 -8.99 17.74 3.26
CA PRO A 194 -9.67 18.83 3.91
C PRO A 194 -10.95 19.24 3.16
N TYR A 195 -11.95 19.67 3.88
CA TYR A 195 -13.17 20.26 3.35
C TYR A 195 -13.12 21.80 3.42
N ARG A 196 -14.17 22.45 2.93
CA ARG A 196 -14.20 23.91 2.80
C ARG A 196 -13.94 24.60 4.15
N MET A 197 -13.04 25.58 4.15
CA MET A 197 -12.78 26.44 5.32
C MET A 197 -14.06 27.15 5.74
N GLY A 198 -14.34 27.19 7.05
CA GLY A 198 -15.58 27.78 7.61
C GLY A 198 -16.81 26.86 7.53
N GLY A 199 -16.72 25.70 6.88
CA GLY A 199 -17.76 24.67 6.89
C GLY A 199 -17.65 23.75 8.10
N THR A 200 -18.71 22.99 8.39
CA THR A 200 -18.67 21.89 9.37
C THR A 200 -18.53 20.55 8.67
N ILE A 201 -18.03 19.54 9.39
CA ILE A 201 -17.99 18.19 8.85
C ILE A 201 -19.38 17.62 8.60
N ALA A 202 -20.37 18.05 9.39
CA ALA A 202 -21.77 17.66 9.20
C ALA A 202 -22.33 18.19 7.87
N ASP A 203 -22.09 19.47 7.55
CA ASP A 203 -22.48 20.04 6.26
C ASP A 203 -21.76 19.36 5.10
N ASN A 204 -20.47 19.06 5.26
CA ASN A 204 -19.70 18.33 4.27
C ASN A 204 -20.25 16.91 4.03
N ALA A 205 -20.64 16.20 5.10
CA ALA A 205 -21.22 14.87 4.98
C ALA A 205 -22.58 14.90 4.26
N LEU A 206 -23.40 15.91 4.50
CA LEU A 206 -24.67 16.11 3.77
C LEU A 206 -24.43 16.41 2.29
N LEU A 207 -23.43 17.24 1.96
CA LEU A 207 -23.18 17.69 0.59
C LEU A 207 -22.47 16.63 -0.25
N HIS A 208 -21.50 15.94 0.33
CA HIS A 208 -20.57 15.03 -0.40
C HIS A 208 -20.73 13.56 -0.04
N GLY A 209 -21.49 13.24 1.02
CA GLY A 209 -21.68 11.86 1.51
C GLY A 209 -20.43 11.26 2.17
N VAL A 210 -19.43 12.07 2.53
CA VAL A 210 -18.14 11.64 3.09
C VAL A 210 -17.67 12.56 4.22
N GLY A 211 -16.64 12.13 4.97
CA GLY A 211 -16.00 12.91 6.02
C GLY A 211 -16.23 12.37 7.42
N ALA A 212 -17.34 11.71 7.67
CA ALA A 212 -17.59 10.92 8.88
C ALA A 212 -17.07 9.48 8.71
N TYR A 213 -17.01 8.73 9.78
CA TYR A 213 -16.74 7.29 9.75
C TYR A 213 -17.88 6.51 10.42
N ASN A 214 -18.11 5.29 9.94
CA ASN A 214 -19.15 4.40 10.45
C ASN A 214 -18.59 3.53 11.58
N GLN A 215 -18.71 4.00 12.81
CA GLN A 215 -18.22 3.29 14.00
C GLN A 215 -18.95 1.96 14.21
N ASP A 216 -20.25 1.90 13.98
CA ASP A 216 -21.03 0.69 14.22
C ASP A 216 -20.65 -0.44 13.27
N ALA A 217 -20.48 -0.12 11.96
CA ALA A 217 -19.99 -1.08 11.00
C ALA A 217 -18.54 -1.54 11.32
N PHE A 218 -17.70 -0.64 11.79
CA PHE A 218 -16.35 -0.99 12.21
C PHE A 218 -16.35 -1.92 13.43
N ILE A 219 -17.16 -1.63 14.47
CA ILE A 219 -17.30 -2.49 15.65
C ILE A 219 -17.88 -3.85 15.28
N ALA A 220 -18.87 -3.90 14.37
CA ALA A 220 -19.46 -5.15 13.92
C ALA A 220 -18.42 -6.10 13.29
N ARG A 221 -17.37 -5.56 12.65
CA ARG A 221 -16.30 -6.38 12.04
C ARG A 221 -15.08 -6.57 12.95
N ASN A 222 -14.69 -5.54 13.69
CA ASN A 222 -13.46 -5.53 14.50
C ASN A 222 -13.70 -5.86 15.97
N GLY A 223 -14.95 -5.83 16.43
CA GLY A 223 -15.34 -6.06 17.81
C GLY A 223 -15.21 -4.84 18.71
N LYS A 224 -14.31 -3.88 18.40
CA LYS A 224 -14.02 -2.69 19.19
C LYS A 224 -13.67 -1.50 18.29
N PRO A 225 -13.91 -0.25 18.74
CA PRO A 225 -13.55 0.96 17.99
C PRO A 225 -12.07 1.36 18.19
N GLU A 226 -11.16 0.38 18.19
CA GLU A 226 -9.73 0.57 18.42
C GLU A 226 -9.00 0.62 17.05
N ASN A 227 -7.95 1.44 16.96
CA ASN A 227 -7.11 1.53 15.75
C ASN A 227 -6.17 0.31 15.58
N VAL A 228 -6.59 -0.85 16.05
CA VAL A 228 -5.92 -2.14 15.86
C VAL A 228 -6.91 -3.11 15.22
N ILE A 229 -6.53 -3.67 14.07
CA ILE A 229 -7.36 -4.63 13.34
C ILE A 229 -6.66 -5.99 13.32
N SER A 230 -7.39 -7.05 13.67
CA SER A 230 -6.96 -8.44 13.50
C SER A 230 -7.81 -9.10 12.44
N ALA A 231 -7.27 -9.21 11.22
CA ALA A 231 -7.94 -9.87 10.11
C ALA A 231 -6.99 -10.85 9.43
N GLY A 232 -7.47 -12.03 9.14
CA GLY A 232 -6.75 -13.08 8.42
C GLY A 232 -7.42 -13.46 7.11
N PHE A 233 -6.74 -14.25 6.30
CA PHE A 233 -7.32 -14.82 5.09
C PHE A 233 -8.38 -15.87 5.41
N ALA A 234 -9.48 -15.83 4.70
CA ALA A 234 -10.44 -16.92 4.68
C ALA A 234 -9.83 -18.19 4.04
N SER A 235 -10.45 -19.34 4.24
CA SER A 235 -10.02 -20.60 3.61
C SER A 235 -10.01 -20.44 2.08
N ARG A 236 -8.89 -20.77 1.44
CA ARG A 236 -8.67 -20.69 -0.02
C ARG A 236 -8.63 -19.27 -0.62
N GLU A 237 -8.59 -18.22 0.21
CA GLU A 237 -8.55 -16.84 -0.27
C GLU A 237 -7.15 -16.41 -0.74
N GLY A 238 -6.08 -16.94 -0.15
CA GLY A 238 -4.70 -16.48 -0.37
C GLY A 238 -3.99 -17.11 -1.57
N GLY A 239 -2.83 -16.56 -1.91
CA GLY A 239 -1.90 -17.17 -2.88
C GLY A 239 -1.97 -16.61 -4.31
N LEU A 240 -2.81 -15.63 -4.58
CA LEU A 240 -2.94 -15.02 -5.91
C LEU A 240 -1.94 -13.88 -6.17
N HIS A 241 -1.43 -13.27 -5.11
CA HIS A 241 -0.42 -12.22 -5.17
C HIS A 241 0.47 -12.26 -3.92
N PRO A 242 1.79 -11.97 -4.01
CA PRO A 242 2.70 -12.03 -2.87
C PRO A 242 2.32 -11.14 -1.68
N THR A 243 1.68 -10.01 -1.95
CA THR A 243 1.23 -9.03 -0.94
C THR A 243 -0.28 -8.94 -0.82
N GLN A 244 -1.02 -9.94 -1.32
CA GLN A 244 -2.48 -9.96 -1.25
C GLN A 244 -2.98 -9.62 0.15
N LYS A 245 -3.99 -8.76 0.23
CA LYS A 245 -4.66 -8.42 1.51
C LYS A 245 -5.95 -9.25 1.67
N PRO A 246 -6.33 -9.60 2.92
CA PRO A 246 -7.59 -10.27 3.19
C PRO A 246 -8.81 -9.43 2.76
N ILE A 247 -9.78 -10.04 2.10
CA ILE A 247 -11.04 -9.36 1.71
C ILE A 247 -11.78 -8.83 2.95
N SER A 248 -11.75 -9.58 4.06
CA SER A 248 -12.34 -9.16 5.33
C SER A 248 -11.76 -7.84 5.83
N LEU A 249 -10.43 -7.65 5.74
CA LEU A 249 -9.76 -6.41 6.09
C LEU A 249 -10.18 -5.25 5.19
N MET A 250 -10.22 -5.49 3.86
CA MET A 250 -10.64 -4.47 2.89
C MET A 250 -12.10 -4.05 3.13
N LYS A 251 -13.00 -5.00 3.41
CA LYS A 251 -14.38 -4.69 3.79
C LYS A 251 -14.48 -3.81 5.03
N THR A 252 -13.70 -4.11 6.07
CA THR A 252 -13.67 -3.29 7.28
C THR A 252 -13.30 -1.83 6.98
N LEU A 253 -12.28 -1.61 6.15
CA LEU A 253 -11.82 -0.27 5.81
C LEU A 253 -12.75 0.47 4.84
N ILE A 254 -13.42 -0.26 3.93
CA ILE A 254 -14.40 0.32 2.99
C ILE A 254 -15.64 0.77 3.75
N GLU A 255 -16.22 -0.07 4.59
CA GLU A 255 -17.42 0.28 5.36
C GLU A 255 -17.16 1.37 6.41
N LEU A 256 -15.91 1.46 6.90
CA LEU A 256 -15.51 2.52 7.83
C LEU A 256 -15.77 3.93 7.26
N THR A 257 -15.59 4.12 5.95
CA THR A 257 -15.55 5.47 5.36
C THR A 257 -16.49 5.67 4.17
N THR A 258 -17.22 4.65 3.74
CA THR A 258 -18.12 4.71 2.56
C THR A 258 -19.50 4.14 2.83
N GLN A 259 -20.46 4.61 2.03
CA GLN A 259 -21.82 4.07 1.93
C GLN A 259 -22.00 3.26 0.64
N GLU A 260 -23.07 2.47 0.56
CA GLU A 260 -23.44 1.72 -0.63
C GLU A 260 -23.60 2.66 -1.85
N GLY A 261 -23.24 2.21 -3.04
CA GLY A 261 -23.26 2.99 -4.28
C GLY A 261 -22.09 3.97 -4.44
N GLN A 262 -21.28 4.23 -3.39
CA GLN A 262 -20.14 5.16 -3.47
C GLN A 262 -18.96 4.54 -4.21
N LEU A 263 -18.11 5.40 -4.80
CA LEU A 263 -16.95 4.99 -5.61
C LEU A 263 -15.71 4.81 -4.74
N VAL A 264 -15.13 3.62 -4.83
CA VAL A 264 -13.83 3.24 -4.26
C VAL A 264 -12.81 3.07 -5.38
N ILE A 265 -11.65 3.69 -5.26
CA ILE A 265 -10.56 3.55 -6.24
C ILE A 265 -9.36 2.87 -5.57
N ASP A 266 -8.79 1.89 -6.27
CA ASP A 266 -7.51 1.27 -5.92
C ASP A 266 -6.51 1.46 -7.06
N PRO A 267 -5.62 2.47 -6.98
CA PRO A 267 -4.65 2.76 -8.02
C PRO A 267 -3.54 1.70 -8.19
N PHE A 268 -3.38 0.79 -7.23
CA PHE A 268 -2.40 -0.30 -7.27
C PHE A 268 -3.09 -1.62 -6.93
N SER A 269 -4.09 -2.00 -7.75
CA SER A 269 -5.10 -3.00 -7.37
C SER A 269 -4.58 -4.45 -7.27
N GLY A 270 -3.41 -4.75 -7.84
CA GLY A 270 -2.83 -6.08 -7.81
C GLY A 270 -3.84 -7.16 -8.25
N SER A 271 -4.06 -8.15 -7.40
CA SER A 271 -5.06 -9.20 -7.63
C SER A 271 -6.51 -8.79 -7.32
N GLY A 272 -6.79 -7.51 -7.03
CA GLY A 272 -8.13 -6.93 -6.92
C GLY A 272 -8.84 -7.15 -5.58
N SER A 273 -8.14 -7.35 -4.47
CA SER A 273 -8.80 -7.58 -3.17
C SER A 273 -9.70 -6.43 -2.72
N THR A 274 -9.26 -5.18 -2.92
CA THR A 274 -10.06 -3.97 -2.67
C THR A 274 -11.32 -3.95 -3.52
N LEU A 275 -11.18 -4.27 -4.81
CA LEU A 275 -12.28 -4.20 -5.78
C LEU A 275 -13.33 -5.27 -5.51
N VAL A 276 -12.91 -6.50 -5.18
CA VAL A 276 -13.80 -7.58 -4.77
C VAL A 276 -14.55 -7.18 -3.50
N ALA A 277 -13.87 -6.64 -2.51
CA ALA A 277 -14.52 -6.17 -1.29
C ALA A 277 -15.52 -5.04 -1.55
N ALA A 278 -15.20 -4.08 -2.43
CA ALA A 278 -16.10 -3.01 -2.83
C ALA A 278 -17.35 -3.56 -3.53
N LYS A 279 -17.18 -4.46 -4.51
CA LYS A 279 -18.29 -5.13 -5.21
C LYS A 279 -19.21 -5.87 -4.24
N GLU A 280 -18.65 -6.70 -3.36
CA GLU A 280 -19.43 -7.48 -2.38
C GLU A 280 -20.19 -6.62 -1.37
N LEU A 281 -19.77 -5.37 -1.18
CA LEU A 281 -20.41 -4.39 -0.33
C LEU A 281 -21.35 -3.44 -1.09
N GLY A 282 -21.58 -3.65 -2.38
CA GLY A 282 -22.44 -2.77 -3.19
C GLY A 282 -21.83 -1.39 -3.49
N ARG A 283 -20.50 -1.24 -3.42
CA ARG A 283 -19.80 -0.02 -3.82
C ARG A 283 -19.38 -0.12 -5.28
N ASN A 284 -19.37 1.01 -5.98
CA ASN A 284 -18.71 1.11 -7.26
C ASN A 284 -17.19 1.08 -7.06
N TYR A 285 -16.46 0.61 -8.06
CA TYR A 285 -15.00 0.52 -7.96
C TYR A 285 -14.30 0.84 -9.28
N ILE A 286 -13.07 1.31 -9.19
CA ILE A 286 -12.10 1.43 -10.29
C ILE A 286 -10.76 0.92 -9.77
N GLY A 287 -10.11 0.04 -10.54
CA GLY A 287 -8.78 -0.46 -10.24
C GLY A 287 -7.79 -0.21 -11.37
N PHE A 288 -6.55 0.16 -11.02
CA PHE A 288 -5.44 0.24 -11.96
C PHE A 288 -4.39 -0.78 -11.59
N GLU A 289 -3.84 -1.46 -12.58
CA GLU A 289 -2.79 -2.45 -12.38
C GLU A 289 -1.83 -2.48 -13.58
N LEU A 290 -0.54 -2.37 -13.29
CA LEU A 290 0.50 -2.33 -14.31
C LEU A 290 0.73 -3.70 -14.95
N ASN A 291 0.66 -4.78 -14.16
CA ASN A 291 0.92 -6.13 -14.63
C ASN A 291 -0.34 -6.76 -15.24
N PRO A 292 -0.36 -7.04 -16.56
CA PRO A 292 -1.54 -7.59 -17.21
C PRO A 292 -2.00 -8.95 -16.65
N ALA A 293 -1.08 -9.75 -16.10
CA ALA A 293 -1.45 -11.03 -15.48
C ALA A 293 -2.30 -10.82 -14.21
N TYR A 294 -2.01 -9.79 -13.41
CA TYR A 294 -2.83 -9.45 -12.25
C TYR A 294 -4.16 -8.82 -12.63
N VAL A 295 -4.21 -8.05 -13.73
CA VAL A 295 -5.47 -7.55 -14.30
C VAL A 295 -6.40 -8.72 -14.63
N GLU A 296 -5.90 -9.74 -15.30
CA GLU A 296 -6.71 -10.93 -15.65
C GLU A 296 -7.17 -11.71 -14.40
N ILE A 297 -6.33 -11.81 -13.37
CA ILE A 297 -6.72 -12.40 -12.08
C ILE A 297 -7.84 -11.58 -11.43
N SER A 298 -7.70 -10.25 -11.40
CA SER A 298 -8.71 -9.34 -10.85
C SER A 298 -10.04 -9.45 -11.59
N LYS A 299 -10.02 -9.43 -12.93
CA LYS A 299 -11.22 -9.59 -13.76
C LYS A 299 -11.94 -10.92 -13.46
N LYS A 300 -11.19 -12.03 -13.39
CA LYS A 300 -11.77 -13.34 -13.04
C LYS A 300 -12.43 -13.34 -11.66
N ARG A 301 -11.82 -12.69 -10.66
CA ARG A 301 -12.39 -12.57 -9.31
C ARG A 301 -13.64 -11.68 -9.26
N LEU A 302 -13.74 -10.74 -10.18
CA LEU A 302 -14.85 -9.81 -10.31
C LEU A 302 -15.93 -10.29 -11.29
N ASP A 303 -15.77 -11.47 -11.92
CA ASP A 303 -16.64 -11.98 -12.99
C ASP A 303 -16.83 -10.97 -14.14
N ILE A 304 -15.77 -10.23 -14.49
CA ILE A 304 -15.71 -9.31 -15.63
C ILE A 304 -15.11 -10.07 -16.82
N LYS A 305 -15.79 -9.95 -17.97
CA LYS A 305 -15.34 -10.57 -19.24
C LYS A 305 -14.25 -9.75 -19.92
#